data_2b5754b3e865ce868cb4b02934c84644
#
_entry.id   2b5754b3e865ce868cb4b02934c84644
#
_cell.length_a   1.000
_cell.length_b   1.000
_cell.length_c   1.000
_cell.angle_alpha   90.00
_cell.angle_beta   90.00
_cell.angle_gamma   90.00
#
_symmetry.space_group_name_H-M   'P 1'
#
loop_
_entity.id
_entity.type
_entity.pdbx_description
1 polymer ?
#
loop_
_entity_poly.entity_id
_entity_poly.type
_entity_poly.pdbx_seq_one_letter_code
_entity_poly.pdbx_strand_id
1 'polypeptide(L)'
;MSQIPSIKKLIIKNFGCIGRQPVELDIDNIVVLVGPNNAGKSTILKAYEVVTDCLKLDQDDFHNKQVSVDNYPEIEVHSIATEENKPGDEWCSNQGEGSYLVKEKWKWTGTNREPERVGFNFNLDRWAQEGDRERMPWGTNNVAKARRPKPHRVNTFDDPEVQSKAITSLLKSLLEDSIKNIKENDEDEKSKYELLIESLKVLRDSSKITQQESIQTLEGTANEIISRIFPSHELKISAPESSAPIKIDLLGNEFSIEMGPIGGLTFPLEKQGSGSRRTALWTILKLLADNGIRAKVAGPNAKSHHEPVGPNTAHVLLLDEPEVSLHPTATEIARDVLYSLPENDNWQIVVATHSPSFIDLTKDHTTIIRVDKNQDNNIETTTLFKPESARLDEDDKENLKLINLFDSHISEAFFGGKVLVVEGDTEYSAFNYIKNMELEAGNNAYHDLNIIRARGKVTVASMMKVLNHFGKRFYALHDTDVPTVESKRKNRELSVNGAVVYDQFTMVNPAWTNNQKILDQMTDQSRVVASVINFEDAYFDETIGSDKPENCIKHIKDEPEMYQKIKVLLDGILEIGDVQLPDGALTWNDISQLSDAVQERLDSVTINIEE
;
A
#
# COMPACT_ATOMS: atom_id res chain seq x y z
N MET A 1 -0.03 -2.70 -26.98
CA MET A 1 0.50 -3.48 -25.83
C MET A 1 -0.48 -4.61 -25.61
N SER A 2 -0.02 -5.86 -25.43
CA SER A 2 -0.92 -6.97 -25.07
C SER A 2 -1.46 -6.67 -23.67
N GLN A 3 -2.78 -6.58 -23.55
CA GLN A 3 -3.40 -6.36 -22.25
C GLN A 3 -3.21 -7.61 -21.38
N ILE A 4 -3.06 -7.39 -20.10
CA ILE A 4 -2.74 -8.42 -19.11
C ILE A 4 -3.95 -8.55 -18.18
N PRO A 5 -4.30 -9.77 -17.72
CA PRO A 5 -5.34 -9.96 -16.72
C PRO A 5 -5.07 -9.13 -15.48
N SER A 6 -6.11 -8.47 -14.95
CA SER A 6 -5.97 -7.62 -13.75
C SER A 6 -7.22 -7.70 -12.88
N ILE A 7 -7.07 -7.39 -11.59
CA ILE A 7 -8.21 -7.17 -10.69
C ILE A 7 -8.69 -5.73 -10.88
N LYS A 8 -10.01 -5.52 -10.91
CA LYS A 8 -10.64 -4.19 -10.99
C LYS A 8 -11.41 -3.82 -9.74
N LYS A 9 -12.04 -4.79 -9.09
CA LYS A 9 -12.85 -4.53 -7.88
C LYS A 9 -12.86 -5.73 -6.96
N LEU A 10 -12.84 -5.46 -5.66
CA LEU A 10 -13.01 -6.43 -4.60
C LEU A 10 -14.14 -5.98 -3.69
N ILE A 11 -15.12 -6.86 -3.42
CA ILE A 11 -16.24 -6.60 -2.50
C ILE A 11 -16.23 -7.70 -1.45
N ILE A 12 -16.23 -7.31 -0.18
CA ILE A 12 -16.06 -8.22 0.95
C ILE A 12 -17.21 -8.04 1.93
N LYS A 13 -17.82 -9.14 2.38
CA LYS A 13 -18.93 -9.14 3.34
C LYS A 13 -18.78 -10.28 4.34
N ASN A 14 -19.06 -10.03 5.61
CA ASN A 14 -19.07 -11.00 6.71
C ASN A 14 -17.74 -11.78 6.88
N PHE A 15 -16.61 -11.19 6.54
CA PHE A 15 -15.31 -11.85 6.57
C PHE A 15 -14.39 -11.18 7.61
N GLY A 16 -13.90 -11.94 8.57
CA GLY A 16 -13.04 -11.44 9.64
C GLY A 16 -13.71 -10.30 10.43
N CYS A 17 -13.09 -9.12 10.44
CA CYS A 17 -13.66 -7.94 11.07
C CYS A 17 -14.67 -7.18 10.20
N ILE A 18 -14.84 -7.54 8.93
CA ILE A 18 -15.81 -6.92 8.02
C ILE A 18 -17.19 -7.56 8.24
N GLY A 19 -18.19 -6.72 8.54
CA GLY A 19 -19.54 -7.13 8.89
C GLY A 19 -20.49 -7.28 7.71
N ARG A 20 -21.81 -7.10 8.00
CA ARG A 20 -22.89 -7.23 7.02
C ARG A 20 -22.87 -6.15 5.94
N GLN A 21 -22.41 -4.95 6.28
CA GLN A 21 -22.22 -3.90 5.30
C GLN A 21 -20.99 -4.26 4.44
N PRO A 22 -21.15 -4.41 3.13
CA PRO A 22 -20.03 -4.79 2.28
C PRO A 22 -18.98 -3.66 2.20
N VAL A 23 -17.73 -4.05 2.21
CA VAL A 23 -16.61 -3.19 1.91
C VAL A 23 -16.26 -3.34 0.43
N GLU A 24 -16.23 -2.22 -0.29
CA GLU A 24 -15.95 -2.19 -1.73
C GLU A 24 -14.63 -1.46 -1.99
N LEU A 25 -13.77 -2.06 -2.81
CA LEU A 25 -12.49 -1.48 -3.20
C LEU A 25 -12.33 -1.53 -4.71
N ASP A 26 -12.07 -0.38 -5.31
CA ASP A 26 -11.56 -0.31 -6.67
C ASP A 26 -10.06 -0.61 -6.65
N ILE A 27 -9.62 -1.54 -7.49
CA ILE A 27 -8.22 -1.97 -7.58
C ILE A 27 -7.59 -1.42 -8.84
N ASP A 28 -6.53 -0.67 -8.67
CA ASP A 28 -5.67 -0.15 -9.73
C ASP A 28 -4.32 -0.90 -9.75
N ASN A 29 -3.36 -0.42 -10.50
CA ASN A 29 -2.03 -1.04 -10.56
C ASN A 29 -1.33 -0.98 -9.18
N ILE A 30 -1.50 0.15 -8.47
CA ILE A 30 -1.00 0.34 -7.12
C ILE A 30 -2.16 0.78 -6.23
N VAL A 31 -2.44 0.03 -5.18
CA VAL A 31 -3.43 0.37 -4.16
C VAL A 31 -2.77 0.50 -2.81
N VAL A 32 -2.95 1.63 -2.16
CA VAL A 32 -2.43 1.91 -0.82
C VAL A 32 -3.60 1.98 0.16
N LEU A 33 -3.68 1.01 1.05
CA LEU A 33 -4.67 0.97 2.13
C LEU A 33 -4.10 1.71 3.34
N VAL A 34 -4.74 2.80 3.73
CA VAL A 34 -4.39 3.61 4.89
C VAL A 34 -5.50 3.58 5.94
N GLY A 35 -5.20 3.95 7.16
CA GLY A 35 -6.19 4.00 8.25
C GLY A 35 -5.65 3.52 9.59
N PRO A 36 -6.41 3.63 10.68
CA PRO A 36 -5.96 3.27 12.01
C PRO A 36 -5.67 1.77 12.17
N ASN A 37 -4.98 1.42 13.26
CA ASN A 37 -4.78 0.02 13.64
C ASN A 37 -6.12 -0.68 13.86
N ASN A 38 -6.18 -1.95 13.52
CA ASN A 38 -7.39 -2.77 13.64
C ASN A 38 -8.61 -2.28 12.80
N ALA A 39 -8.36 -1.46 11.77
CA ALA A 39 -9.40 -1.04 10.82
C ALA A 39 -9.75 -2.10 9.77
N GLY A 40 -9.04 -3.24 9.71
CA GLY A 40 -9.35 -4.32 8.77
C GLY A 40 -8.50 -4.37 7.51
N LYS A 41 -7.42 -3.58 7.39
CA LYS A 41 -6.52 -3.56 6.23
C LYS A 41 -5.96 -4.97 5.91
N SER A 42 -5.42 -5.67 6.91
CA SER A 42 -4.89 -7.03 6.75
C SER A 42 -5.98 -8.06 6.37
N THR A 43 -7.23 -7.84 6.82
CA THR A 43 -8.39 -8.65 6.44
C THR A 43 -8.70 -8.49 4.94
N ILE A 44 -8.60 -7.28 4.42
CA ILE A 44 -8.78 -7.00 2.98
C ILE A 44 -7.72 -7.73 2.16
N LEU A 45 -6.44 -7.66 2.57
CA LEU A 45 -5.37 -8.40 1.88
C LEU A 45 -5.63 -9.92 1.88
N LYS A 46 -6.06 -10.48 3.03
CA LYS A 46 -6.40 -11.90 3.16
C LYS A 46 -7.57 -12.31 2.26
N ALA A 47 -8.55 -11.43 2.07
CA ALA A 47 -9.76 -11.73 1.28
C ALA A 47 -9.44 -12.15 -0.16
N TYR A 48 -8.52 -11.47 -0.83
CA TYR A 48 -8.13 -11.85 -2.20
C TYR A 48 -7.38 -13.17 -2.25
N GLU A 49 -6.52 -13.43 -1.28
CA GLU A 49 -5.78 -14.70 -1.18
C GLU A 49 -6.73 -15.90 -1.02
N VAL A 50 -7.72 -15.82 -0.10
CA VAL A 50 -8.63 -16.94 0.19
C VAL A 50 -9.54 -17.29 -0.99
N VAL A 51 -9.98 -16.32 -1.80
CA VAL A 51 -10.80 -16.59 -2.98
C VAL A 51 -10.00 -17.20 -4.12
N THR A 52 -8.78 -16.72 -4.34
CA THR A 52 -7.95 -17.23 -5.44
C THR A 52 -7.55 -18.67 -5.19
N ASP A 53 -7.23 -19.02 -3.96
CA ASP A 53 -6.82 -20.36 -3.56
C ASP A 53 -7.98 -21.25 -3.12
N CYS A 54 -9.21 -20.73 -3.09
CA CYS A 54 -10.41 -21.40 -2.61
C CYS A 54 -10.18 -22.04 -1.22
N LEU A 55 -9.56 -21.26 -0.32
CA LEU A 55 -9.17 -21.77 1.00
C LEU A 55 -10.41 -22.08 1.86
N LYS A 56 -10.30 -23.09 2.70
CA LYS A 56 -11.27 -23.38 3.75
C LYS A 56 -11.09 -22.38 4.88
N LEU A 57 -12.20 -21.83 5.34
CA LEU A 57 -12.18 -20.87 6.45
C LEU A 57 -12.41 -21.57 7.79
N ASP A 58 -11.75 -21.08 8.82
CA ASP A 58 -12.04 -21.46 10.21
C ASP A 58 -13.07 -20.52 10.85
N GLN A 59 -13.37 -20.73 12.14
CA GLN A 59 -14.36 -19.91 12.84
C GLN A 59 -13.91 -18.45 13.02
N ASP A 60 -12.59 -18.20 13.11
CA ASP A 60 -12.03 -16.86 13.31
C ASP A 60 -12.15 -16.00 12.05
N ASP A 61 -12.35 -16.62 10.90
CA ASP A 61 -12.57 -15.93 9.62
C ASP A 61 -14.03 -15.45 9.42
N PHE A 62 -14.95 -15.92 10.23
CA PHE A 62 -16.35 -15.46 10.22
C PHE A 62 -16.51 -14.21 11.07
N HIS A 63 -17.29 -13.25 10.58
CA HIS A 63 -17.54 -12.02 11.35
C HIS A 63 -18.10 -12.33 12.74
N ASN A 64 -17.51 -11.72 13.78
CA ASN A 64 -17.82 -12.00 15.20
C ASN A 64 -17.72 -13.49 15.58
N LYS A 65 -16.98 -14.31 14.82
CA LYS A 65 -16.83 -15.77 15.02
C LYS A 65 -18.18 -16.51 14.98
N GLN A 66 -19.20 -15.93 14.32
CA GLN A 66 -20.55 -16.50 14.24
C GLN A 66 -20.77 -17.19 12.90
N VAL A 67 -21.03 -18.48 12.94
CA VAL A 67 -21.33 -19.30 11.76
C VAL A 67 -22.85 -19.44 11.64
N SER A 68 -23.48 -18.58 10.88
CA SER A 68 -24.95 -18.59 10.65
C SER A 68 -25.26 -18.16 9.21
N VAL A 69 -26.46 -18.49 8.73
CA VAL A 69 -26.89 -18.17 7.37
C VAL A 69 -26.78 -16.68 7.04
N ASP A 70 -27.11 -15.82 8.00
CA ASP A 70 -27.05 -14.36 7.84
C ASP A 70 -25.63 -13.80 7.93
N ASN A 71 -24.65 -14.63 8.34
CA ASN A 71 -23.28 -14.21 8.60
C ASN A 71 -22.26 -15.02 7.78
N TYR A 72 -22.69 -15.68 6.72
CA TYR A 72 -21.77 -16.39 5.84
C TYR A 72 -20.86 -15.43 5.10
N PRO A 73 -19.52 -15.64 5.12
CA PRO A 73 -18.58 -14.85 4.34
C PRO A 73 -18.90 -14.91 2.86
N GLU A 74 -18.92 -13.73 2.24
CA GLU A 74 -19.12 -13.58 0.81
C GLU A 74 -18.08 -12.60 0.26
N ILE A 75 -17.36 -13.03 -0.76
CA ILE A 75 -16.33 -12.20 -1.42
C ILE A 75 -16.59 -12.24 -2.92
N GLU A 76 -16.64 -11.05 -3.51
CA GLU A 76 -16.84 -10.85 -4.94
C GLU A 76 -15.60 -10.22 -5.55
N VAL A 77 -15.15 -10.74 -6.69
CA VAL A 77 -13.99 -10.23 -7.44
C VAL A 77 -14.43 -9.90 -8.85
N HIS A 78 -14.15 -8.66 -9.27
CA HIS A 78 -14.23 -8.26 -10.66
C HIS A 78 -12.84 -8.24 -11.24
N SER A 79 -12.62 -8.98 -12.31
CA SER A 79 -11.34 -9.05 -12.99
C SER A 79 -11.48 -8.71 -14.48
N ILE A 80 -10.40 -8.20 -15.06
CA ILE A 80 -10.27 -8.05 -16.50
C ILE A 80 -9.57 -9.29 -17.04
N ALA A 81 -10.19 -9.91 -18.01
CA ALA A 81 -9.60 -10.95 -18.83
C ALA A 81 -9.19 -10.37 -20.19
N THR A 82 -8.24 -11.02 -20.85
CA THR A 82 -7.82 -10.70 -22.24
C THR A 82 -8.55 -11.60 -23.23
N GLU A 83 -8.45 -11.30 -24.53
CA GLU A 83 -9.03 -12.15 -25.57
C GLU A 83 -8.56 -13.61 -25.49
N GLU A 84 -7.29 -13.84 -25.10
CA GLU A 84 -6.69 -15.18 -25.03
C GLU A 84 -7.17 -15.99 -23.82
N ASN A 85 -7.61 -15.32 -22.75
CA ASN A 85 -7.95 -15.99 -21.50
C ASN A 85 -9.39 -15.76 -21.02
N LYS A 86 -10.23 -15.06 -21.78
CA LYS A 86 -11.64 -14.81 -21.43
C LYS A 86 -12.42 -16.12 -21.26
N PRO A 87 -13.44 -16.16 -20.39
CA PRO A 87 -14.41 -17.25 -20.33
C PRO A 87 -15.38 -17.19 -21.52
N GLY A 88 -16.40 -18.07 -21.54
CA GLY A 88 -17.51 -17.98 -22.50
C GLY A 88 -18.18 -16.61 -22.49
N ASP A 89 -18.74 -16.18 -23.62
CA ASP A 89 -19.26 -14.82 -23.82
C ASP A 89 -20.39 -14.44 -22.83
N GLU A 90 -21.12 -15.42 -22.32
CA GLU A 90 -22.13 -15.20 -21.28
C GLU A 90 -21.56 -14.78 -19.91
N TRP A 91 -20.27 -15.06 -19.67
CA TRP A 91 -19.59 -14.80 -18.39
C TRP A 91 -18.71 -13.57 -18.41
N CYS A 92 -18.65 -12.85 -19.53
CA CYS A 92 -17.82 -11.66 -19.64
C CYS A 92 -18.51 -10.55 -20.43
N SER A 93 -18.14 -9.31 -20.12
CA SER A 93 -18.59 -8.10 -20.82
C SER A 93 -17.42 -7.41 -21.48
N ASN A 94 -17.51 -7.16 -22.77
CA ASN A 94 -16.49 -6.45 -23.53
C ASN A 94 -16.39 -4.98 -23.06
N GLN A 95 -15.18 -4.57 -22.67
CA GLN A 95 -14.86 -3.21 -22.20
C GLN A 95 -14.10 -2.37 -23.26
N GLY A 96 -13.89 -2.95 -24.44
CA GLY A 96 -13.07 -2.35 -25.50
C GLY A 96 -11.62 -2.83 -25.46
N GLU A 97 -10.87 -2.59 -26.53
CA GLU A 97 -9.43 -2.86 -26.66
C GLU A 97 -9.00 -4.29 -26.30
N GLY A 98 -9.86 -5.29 -26.46
CA GLY A 98 -9.56 -6.69 -26.10
C GLY A 98 -9.64 -7.00 -24.62
N SER A 99 -10.28 -6.13 -23.83
CA SER A 99 -10.53 -6.27 -22.39
C SER A 99 -11.94 -6.81 -22.13
N TYR A 100 -12.06 -7.75 -21.21
CA TYR A 100 -13.32 -8.38 -20.84
C TYR A 100 -13.51 -8.43 -19.34
N LEU A 101 -14.56 -7.77 -18.85
CA LEU A 101 -14.92 -7.80 -17.43
C LEU A 101 -15.56 -9.13 -17.07
N VAL A 102 -15.03 -9.79 -16.07
CA VAL A 102 -15.56 -11.02 -15.46
C VAL A 102 -15.87 -10.75 -14.00
N LYS A 103 -17.05 -11.18 -13.54
CA LYS A 103 -17.45 -11.07 -12.13
C LYS A 103 -17.65 -12.45 -11.55
N GLU A 104 -17.03 -12.72 -10.41
CA GLU A 104 -17.13 -13.98 -9.69
C GLU A 104 -17.40 -13.72 -8.21
N LYS A 105 -18.10 -14.64 -7.57
CA LYS A 105 -18.48 -14.58 -6.16
C LYS A 105 -18.22 -15.91 -5.47
N TRP A 106 -17.66 -15.84 -4.26
CA TRP A 106 -17.43 -16.99 -3.38
C TRP A 106 -18.21 -16.83 -2.10
N LYS A 107 -18.85 -17.92 -1.64
CA LYS A 107 -19.62 -17.95 -0.41
C LYS A 107 -19.24 -19.17 0.41
N TRP A 108 -18.92 -18.96 1.68
CA TRP A 108 -18.63 -20.04 2.63
C TRP A 108 -19.84 -20.31 3.51
N THR A 109 -20.37 -21.52 3.42
CA THR A 109 -21.59 -21.95 4.14
C THR A 109 -21.27 -22.69 5.45
N GLY A 110 -20.03 -22.70 5.89
CA GLY A 110 -19.57 -23.32 7.14
C GLY A 110 -18.07 -23.37 7.26
N THR A 111 -17.58 -23.68 8.45
CA THR A 111 -16.14 -23.84 8.74
C THR A 111 -15.57 -25.10 8.08
N ASN A 112 -14.29 -25.05 7.70
CA ASN A 112 -13.55 -26.15 7.08
C ASN A 112 -14.18 -26.69 5.78
N ARG A 113 -15.02 -25.90 5.13
CA ARG A 113 -15.63 -26.21 3.84
C ARG A 113 -15.03 -25.35 2.73
N GLU A 114 -14.97 -25.90 1.53
CA GLU A 114 -14.65 -25.13 0.35
C GLU A 114 -15.78 -24.15 0.02
N PRO A 115 -15.48 -22.97 -0.52
CA PRO A 115 -16.51 -22.00 -0.89
C PRO A 115 -17.31 -22.48 -2.12
N GLU A 116 -18.58 -22.12 -2.14
CA GLU A 116 -19.38 -22.14 -3.36
C GLU A 116 -18.95 -20.96 -4.24
N ARG A 117 -18.58 -21.22 -5.49
CA ARG A 117 -18.24 -20.20 -6.46
C ARG A 117 -19.34 -20.09 -7.51
N VAL A 118 -19.72 -18.86 -7.85
CA VAL A 118 -20.67 -18.56 -8.93
C VAL A 118 -20.17 -17.40 -9.77
N GLY A 119 -20.52 -17.41 -11.07
CA GLY A 119 -20.26 -16.31 -11.98
C GLY A 119 -21.48 -15.42 -12.18
N PHE A 120 -21.26 -14.20 -12.65
CA PHE A 120 -22.30 -13.30 -13.13
C PHE A 120 -22.53 -13.54 -14.62
N ASN A 121 -23.76 -13.89 -14.97
CA ASN A 121 -24.14 -14.10 -16.36
C ASN A 121 -24.60 -12.75 -16.95
N PHE A 122 -23.80 -12.18 -17.85
CA PHE A 122 -24.07 -10.88 -18.47
C PHE A 122 -25.24 -10.91 -19.46
N ASN A 123 -25.53 -12.08 -20.06
CA ASN A 123 -26.67 -12.20 -20.96
C ASN A 123 -28.02 -12.22 -20.20
N LEU A 124 -27.99 -12.77 -18.97
CA LEU A 124 -29.19 -12.85 -18.11
C LEU A 124 -29.23 -11.73 -17.06
N ASP A 125 -28.21 -10.91 -16.98
CA ASP A 125 -28.03 -9.82 -16.00
C ASP A 125 -28.26 -10.26 -14.55
N ARG A 126 -27.74 -11.44 -14.19
CA ARG A 126 -27.86 -12.01 -12.84
C ARG A 126 -26.73 -12.97 -12.46
N TRP A 127 -26.56 -13.19 -11.18
CA TRP A 127 -25.71 -14.26 -10.67
C TRP A 127 -26.29 -15.64 -11.03
N ALA A 128 -25.44 -16.60 -11.36
CA ALA A 128 -25.83 -17.98 -11.64
C ALA A 128 -26.51 -18.62 -10.42
N GLN A 129 -27.60 -19.36 -10.69
CA GLN A 129 -28.43 -20.02 -9.68
C GLN A 129 -28.30 -21.54 -9.72
N GLU A 130 -28.80 -22.20 -8.68
CA GLU A 130 -28.90 -23.66 -8.64
C GLU A 130 -29.79 -24.16 -9.79
N GLY A 131 -29.22 -24.98 -10.66
CA GLY A 131 -29.90 -25.42 -11.89
C GLY A 131 -29.33 -24.85 -13.19
N ASP A 132 -28.55 -23.77 -13.14
CA ASP A 132 -27.77 -23.33 -14.29
C ASP A 132 -26.70 -24.38 -14.58
N ARG A 133 -26.59 -24.84 -15.84
CA ARG A 133 -25.70 -25.95 -16.23
C ARG A 133 -24.22 -25.61 -16.02
N GLU A 134 -23.85 -24.37 -16.23
CA GLU A 134 -22.50 -23.86 -16.03
C GLU A 134 -22.58 -22.62 -15.15
N ARG A 135 -22.28 -22.81 -13.87
CA ARG A 135 -22.38 -21.74 -12.87
C ARG A 135 -21.15 -20.84 -12.78
N MET A 136 -20.09 -21.18 -13.50
CA MET A 136 -18.78 -20.61 -13.24
C MET A 136 -18.05 -20.21 -14.51
N PRO A 137 -17.49 -18.99 -14.56
CA PRO A 137 -16.52 -18.63 -15.58
C PRO A 137 -15.34 -19.61 -15.55
N TRP A 138 -14.81 -19.95 -16.71
CA TRP A 138 -13.70 -20.92 -16.89
C TRP A 138 -13.95 -22.33 -16.33
N GLY A 139 -15.17 -22.71 -15.98
CA GLY A 139 -15.51 -24.05 -15.49
C GLY A 139 -14.96 -24.37 -14.10
N THR A 140 -14.14 -25.41 -13.94
CA THR A 140 -13.65 -25.88 -12.63
C THR A 140 -12.71 -24.88 -11.95
N ASN A 141 -12.62 -24.97 -10.60
CA ASN A 141 -11.75 -24.09 -9.80
C ASN A 141 -10.29 -24.12 -10.25
N ASN A 142 -9.76 -25.27 -10.66
CA ASN A 142 -8.37 -25.39 -11.09
C ASN A 142 -8.09 -24.61 -12.38
N VAL A 143 -9.01 -24.66 -13.36
CA VAL A 143 -8.88 -23.91 -14.61
C VAL A 143 -9.01 -22.41 -14.35
N ALA A 144 -10.03 -22.01 -13.61
CA ALA A 144 -10.25 -20.61 -13.27
C ALA A 144 -9.08 -20.01 -12.47
N LYS A 145 -8.51 -20.78 -11.54
CA LYS A 145 -7.33 -20.38 -10.77
C LYS A 145 -6.12 -20.09 -11.67
N ALA A 146 -5.94 -20.82 -12.76
CA ALA A 146 -4.86 -20.57 -13.72
C ALA A 146 -5.05 -19.28 -14.53
N ARG A 147 -6.27 -18.74 -14.60
CA ARG A 147 -6.65 -17.57 -15.42
C ARG A 147 -6.67 -16.24 -14.66
N ARG A 148 -6.69 -16.27 -13.32
CA ARG A 148 -6.72 -15.09 -12.47
C ARG A 148 -5.31 -14.63 -12.09
N PRO A 149 -5.13 -13.33 -11.78
CA PRO A 149 -3.89 -12.85 -11.18
C PRO A 149 -3.55 -13.61 -9.90
N LYS A 150 -2.28 -14.00 -9.74
CA LYS A 150 -1.81 -14.83 -8.64
C LYS A 150 -1.42 -13.98 -7.44
N PRO A 151 -2.00 -14.18 -6.24
CA PRO A 151 -1.59 -13.46 -5.05
C PRO A 151 -0.25 -13.97 -4.50
N HIS A 152 0.59 -13.02 -4.10
CA HIS A 152 1.81 -13.25 -3.34
C HIS A 152 1.72 -12.39 -2.08
N ARG A 153 1.56 -13.00 -0.92
CA ARG A 153 1.37 -12.29 0.33
C ARG A 153 2.60 -12.33 1.22
N VAL A 154 2.96 -11.17 1.77
CA VAL A 154 3.98 -11.02 2.81
C VAL A 154 3.32 -10.36 4.02
N ASN A 155 3.20 -11.10 5.11
CA ASN A 155 2.56 -10.65 6.34
C ASN A 155 3.60 -10.09 7.32
N THR A 156 3.24 -9.02 8.02
CA THR A 156 4.06 -8.43 9.08
C THR A 156 4.18 -9.34 10.30
N PHE A 157 3.10 -10.03 10.64
CA PHE A 157 3.00 -10.83 11.87
C PHE A 157 3.47 -12.28 11.72
N ASP A 158 3.76 -12.74 10.51
CA ASP A 158 4.36 -14.06 10.32
C ASP A 158 5.81 -14.03 10.83
N ASP A 159 6.21 -15.07 11.55
CA ASP A 159 7.59 -15.21 12.02
C ASP A 159 8.56 -15.15 10.82
N PRO A 160 9.44 -14.13 10.75
CA PRO A 160 10.37 -13.99 9.64
C PRO A 160 11.29 -15.19 9.44
N GLU A 161 11.56 -15.96 10.50
CA GLU A 161 12.36 -17.20 10.40
C GLU A 161 11.58 -18.30 9.68
N VAL A 162 10.28 -18.42 9.95
CA VAL A 162 9.41 -19.39 9.27
C VAL A 162 9.30 -19.04 7.78
N GLN A 163 9.11 -17.75 7.45
CA GLN A 163 9.07 -17.28 6.07
C GLN A 163 10.40 -17.50 5.35
N SER A 164 11.54 -17.15 5.98
CA SER A 164 12.87 -17.38 5.42
C SER A 164 13.11 -18.86 5.10
N LYS A 165 12.82 -19.75 6.05
CA LYS A 165 12.95 -21.20 5.86
C LYS A 165 12.06 -21.73 4.74
N ALA A 166 10.82 -21.23 4.66
CA ALA A 166 9.89 -21.61 3.61
C ALA A 166 10.41 -21.20 2.22
N ILE A 167 10.91 -19.99 2.07
CA ILE A 167 11.45 -19.47 0.80
C ILE A 167 12.77 -20.18 0.45
N THR A 168 13.66 -20.40 1.41
CA THR A 168 14.88 -21.18 1.22
C THR A 168 14.56 -22.60 0.71
N SER A 169 13.54 -23.24 1.31
CA SER A 169 13.07 -24.55 0.88
C SER A 169 12.49 -24.54 -0.54
N LEU A 170 11.75 -23.48 -0.91
CA LEU A 170 11.22 -23.31 -2.25
C LEU A 170 12.32 -23.12 -3.29
N LEU A 171 13.26 -22.21 -3.04
CA LEU A 171 14.42 -22.01 -3.93
C LEU A 171 15.24 -23.30 -4.08
N LYS A 172 15.46 -24.02 -2.99
CA LYS A 172 16.11 -25.33 -3.03
C LYS A 172 15.37 -26.30 -3.95
N SER A 173 14.03 -26.40 -3.81
CA SER A 173 13.23 -27.31 -4.65
C SER A 173 13.30 -26.94 -6.13
N LEU A 174 13.35 -25.65 -6.46
CA LEU A 174 13.46 -25.17 -7.84
C LEU A 174 14.81 -25.47 -8.47
N LEU A 175 15.89 -25.23 -7.72
CA LEU A 175 17.24 -25.58 -8.18
C LEU A 175 17.37 -27.10 -8.36
N GLU A 176 16.80 -27.88 -7.44
CA GLU A 176 16.74 -29.35 -7.58
C GLU A 176 15.98 -29.76 -8.83
N ASP A 177 14.83 -29.15 -9.15
CA ASP A 177 14.05 -29.45 -10.33
C ASP A 177 14.79 -29.03 -11.62
N SER A 178 15.49 -27.90 -11.59
CA SER A 178 16.37 -27.51 -12.70
C SER A 178 17.49 -28.53 -12.91
N ILE A 179 18.13 -29.00 -11.85
CA ILE A 179 19.17 -30.02 -11.92
C ILE A 179 18.61 -31.36 -12.42
N LYS A 180 17.41 -31.76 -11.94
CA LYS A 180 16.72 -32.99 -12.37
C LYS A 180 16.40 -33.00 -13.86
N ASN A 181 16.20 -31.85 -14.48
CA ASN A 181 15.89 -31.71 -15.90
C ASN A 181 17.12 -31.60 -16.80
N ILE A 182 18.34 -31.66 -16.26
CA ILE A 182 19.56 -31.64 -17.05
C ILE A 182 19.66 -32.90 -17.90
N LYS A 183 19.71 -32.73 -19.21
CA LYS A 183 19.92 -33.79 -20.22
C LYS A 183 21.38 -33.80 -20.67
N GLU A 184 21.82 -34.87 -21.26
CA GLU A 184 23.16 -34.95 -21.87
C GLU A 184 23.18 -34.26 -23.23
N ASN A 185 22.10 -34.49 -24.04
CA ASN A 185 21.82 -33.78 -25.29
C ASN A 185 20.37 -33.32 -25.28
N ASP A 186 20.05 -32.23 -25.99
CA ASP A 186 18.67 -31.70 -26.07
C ASP A 186 17.65 -32.67 -26.66
N GLU A 187 18.12 -33.64 -27.44
CA GLU A 187 17.30 -34.68 -28.08
C GLU A 187 17.01 -35.91 -27.18
N ASP A 188 17.63 -36.00 -26.01
CA ASP A 188 17.43 -37.14 -25.11
C ASP A 188 16.01 -37.14 -24.51
N GLU A 189 15.35 -38.32 -24.54
CA GLU A 189 14.02 -38.48 -23.93
C GLU A 189 14.04 -38.38 -22.41
N LYS A 190 15.15 -38.81 -21.76
CA LYS A 190 15.30 -38.86 -20.30
C LYS A 190 16.40 -37.94 -19.79
N SER A 191 16.16 -37.33 -18.63
CA SER A 191 17.20 -36.56 -17.94
C SER A 191 18.23 -37.47 -17.27
N LYS A 192 19.43 -36.90 -16.98
CA LYS A 192 20.46 -37.64 -16.23
C LYS A 192 19.98 -38.09 -14.84
N TYR A 193 19.09 -37.33 -14.22
CA TYR A 193 18.46 -37.69 -12.96
C TYR A 193 17.53 -38.90 -13.10
N GLU A 194 16.71 -38.97 -14.14
CA GLU A 194 15.82 -40.12 -14.39
C GLU A 194 16.61 -41.40 -14.63
N LEU A 195 17.69 -41.33 -15.39
CA LEU A 195 18.61 -42.43 -15.60
C LEU A 195 19.24 -42.93 -14.29
N LEU A 196 19.64 -41.98 -13.42
CA LEU A 196 20.18 -42.30 -12.09
C LEU A 196 19.12 -42.99 -11.20
N ILE A 197 17.88 -42.49 -11.19
CA ILE A 197 16.77 -43.10 -10.43
C ILE A 197 16.45 -44.50 -10.96
N GLU A 198 16.47 -44.72 -12.24
CA GLU A 198 16.29 -46.07 -12.82
C GLU A 198 17.42 -47.02 -12.36
N SER A 199 18.65 -46.57 -12.41
CA SER A 199 19.79 -47.37 -11.94
C SER A 199 19.67 -47.72 -10.46
N LEU A 200 19.24 -46.75 -9.62
CA LEU A 200 18.99 -46.99 -8.19
C LEU A 200 17.80 -47.89 -7.92
N LYS A 201 16.75 -47.86 -8.76
CA LYS A 201 15.64 -48.83 -8.66
C LYS A 201 16.13 -50.27 -8.93
N VAL A 202 16.91 -50.47 -9.98
CA VAL A 202 17.52 -51.76 -10.29
C VAL A 202 18.40 -52.24 -9.15
N LEU A 203 19.22 -51.38 -8.55
CA LEU A 203 20.05 -51.71 -7.40
C LEU A 203 19.21 -52.07 -6.18
N ARG A 204 18.13 -51.30 -5.88
CA ARG A 204 17.21 -51.59 -4.79
C ARG A 204 16.52 -52.92 -4.97
N ASP A 205 16.06 -53.24 -6.17
CA ASP A 205 15.33 -54.49 -6.47
C ASP A 205 16.28 -55.68 -6.40
N SER A 206 17.53 -55.55 -6.85
CA SER A 206 18.57 -56.58 -6.66
C SER A 206 18.96 -56.76 -5.19
N SER A 207 19.00 -55.66 -4.42
CA SER A 207 19.33 -55.76 -2.96
C SER A 207 18.22 -56.40 -2.14
N LYS A 208 16.93 -56.36 -2.60
CA LYS A 208 15.82 -57.02 -1.88
C LYS A 208 16.00 -58.54 -1.78
N ILE A 209 16.53 -59.19 -2.81
CA ILE A 209 16.79 -60.63 -2.82
C ILE A 209 17.86 -60.95 -1.76
N THR A 210 18.96 -60.21 -1.78
CA THR A 210 20.05 -60.42 -0.81
C THR A 210 19.64 -60.10 0.65
N GLN A 211 18.78 -59.07 0.82
CA GLN A 211 18.21 -58.77 2.16
C GLN A 211 17.28 -59.89 2.66
N GLN A 212 16.43 -60.44 1.76
CA GLN A 212 15.53 -61.52 2.14
C GLN A 212 16.30 -62.79 2.54
N GLU A 213 17.36 -63.16 1.83
CA GLU A 213 18.25 -64.27 2.17
C GLU A 213 18.96 -64.01 3.52
N SER A 214 19.43 -62.76 3.76
CA SER A 214 20.06 -62.40 5.04
C SER A 214 19.07 -62.44 6.21
N ILE A 215 17.83 -61.97 6.01
CA ILE A 215 16.77 -62.03 7.02
C ILE A 215 16.43 -63.47 7.37
N GLN A 216 16.26 -64.35 6.36
CA GLN A 216 15.97 -65.76 6.57
C GLN A 216 17.10 -66.45 7.34
N THR A 217 18.36 -66.12 7.07
CA THR A 217 19.50 -66.66 7.79
C THR A 217 19.51 -66.22 9.24
N LEU A 218 19.24 -64.92 9.50
CA LEU A 218 19.13 -64.36 10.85
C LEU A 218 17.94 -64.96 11.62
N GLU A 219 16.78 -65.09 10.98
CA GLU A 219 15.61 -65.76 11.58
C GLU A 219 15.89 -67.20 11.93
N GLY A 220 16.55 -67.96 11.05
CA GLY A 220 16.94 -69.35 11.29
C GLY A 220 17.84 -69.48 12.54
N THR A 221 18.90 -68.68 12.61
CA THR A 221 19.82 -68.68 13.73
C THR A 221 19.15 -68.24 15.04
N ALA A 222 18.32 -67.22 15.00
CA ALA A 222 17.57 -66.72 16.15
C ALA A 222 16.54 -67.76 16.65
N ASN A 223 15.85 -68.43 15.73
CA ASN A 223 14.84 -69.44 16.06
C ASN A 223 15.43 -70.72 16.65
N GLU A 224 16.66 -71.09 16.30
CA GLU A 224 17.36 -72.18 16.97
C GLU A 224 17.59 -71.88 18.47
N ILE A 225 17.82 -70.66 18.83
CA ILE A 225 17.99 -70.22 20.21
C ILE A 225 16.63 -70.11 20.92
N ILE A 226 15.66 -69.48 20.27
CA ILE A 226 14.33 -69.22 20.82
C ILE A 226 13.57 -70.51 21.09
N SER A 227 13.64 -71.47 20.19
CA SER A 227 12.97 -72.78 20.35
C SER A 227 13.48 -73.59 21.53
N ARG A 228 14.75 -73.38 21.99
CA ARG A 228 15.32 -74.00 23.23
C ARG A 228 14.75 -73.40 24.50
N ILE A 229 14.35 -72.11 24.46
CA ILE A 229 13.86 -71.39 25.63
C ILE A 229 12.32 -71.38 25.63
N PHE A 230 11.71 -71.23 24.46
CA PHE A 230 10.27 -71.19 24.25
C PHE A 230 9.86 -72.13 23.10
N PRO A 231 9.62 -73.39 23.37
CA PRO A 231 9.43 -74.43 22.33
C PRO A 231 8.28 -74.22 21.35
N SER A 232 7.34 -73.33 21.68
CA SER A 232 6.17 -73.02 20.85
C SER A 232 6.22 -71.60 20.23
N HIS A 233 7.37 -70.90 20.27
CA HIS A 233 7.50 -69.56 19.76
C HIS A 233 8.56 -69.51 18.65
N GLU A 234 8.29 -68.64 17.67
CA GLU A 234 9.22 -68.27 16.61
C GLU A 234 9.40 -66.75 16.56
N LEU A 235 10.60 -66.30 16.20
CA LEU A 235 10.91 -64.90 15.92
C LEU A 235 10.80 -64.69 14.40
N LYS A 236 10.10 -63.61 14.01
CA LYS A 236 9.96 -63.23 12.64
C LYS A 236 10.44 -61.80 12.46
N ILE A 237 11.34 -61.58 11.52
CA ILE A 237 11.89 -60.27 11.20
C ILE A 237 11.18 -59.75 9.95
N SER A 238 10.33 -58.74 10.10
CA SER A 238 9.62 -58.11 8.96
C SER A 238 10.34 -56.83 8.56
N ALA A 239 10.89 -56.79 7.37
CA ALA A 239 11.33 -55.53 6.79
C ALA A 239 10.11 -54.89 6.07
N PRO A 240 9.78 -53.61 6.34
CA PRO A 240 8.71 -52.95 5.65
C PRO A 240 9.01 -52.90 4.16
N GLU A 241 8.05 -53.30 3.33
CA GLU A 241 8.14 -53.09 1.87
C GLU A 241 8.09 -51.57 1.60
N SER A 242 9.25 -50.99 1.39
CA SER A 242 9.31 -49.57 0.99
C SER A 242 8.93 -49.43 -0.48
N SER A 243 7.67 -49.13 -0.73
CA SER A 243 7.19 -48.68 -2.03
C SER A 243 7.44 -47.18 -2.26
N ALA A 244 8.07 -46.50 -1.29
CA ALA A 244 8.34 -45.07 -1.36
C ALA A 244 9.27 -44.73 -2.54
N PRO A 245 9.00 -43.65 -3.28
CA PRO A 245 9.87 -43.23 -4.37
C PRO A 245 11.26 -42.90 -3.85
N ILE A 246 12.29 -43.27 -4.59
CA ILE A 246 13.68 -42.92 -4.26
C ILE A 246 13.82 -41.42 -4.44
N LYS A 247 14.15 -40.69 -3.36
CA LYS A 247 14.45 -39.27 -3.38
C LYS A 247 15.93 -39.06 -3.09
N ILE A 248 16.60 -38.30 -3.96
CA ILE A 248 17.98 -37.88 -3.80
C ILE A 248 17.96 -36.40 -3.48
N ASP A 249 18.52 -36.00 -2.37
CA ASP A 249 18.77 -34.59 -2.04
C ASP A 249 20.01 -34.12 -2.80
N LEU A 250 19.81 -33.39 -3.90
CA LEU A 250 20.89 -32.96 -4.79
C LEU A 250 21.68 -31.77 -4.26
N LEU A 251 21.10 -30.97 -3.37
CA LEU A 251 21.69 -29.75 -2.84
C LEU A 251 22.17 -29.88 -1.36
N GLY A 252 21.83 -31.00 -0.71
CA GLY A 252 22.18 -31.24 0.69
C GLY A 252 21.46 -30.31 1.67
N ASN A 253 21.85 -30.40 2.93
CA ASN A 253 21.25 -29.60 4.02
C ASN A 253 21.94 -28.24 4.25
N GLU A 254 22.97 -27.91 3.48
CA GLU A 254 23.77 -26.69 3.63
C GLU A 254 23.29 -25.54 2.73
N PHE A 255 22.17 -25.72 2.01
CA PHE A 255 21.62 -24.66 1.17
C PHE A 255 21.07 -23.53 2.04
N SER A 256 21.67 -22.35 1.92
CA SER A 256 21.25 -21.14 2.63
C SER A 256 21.21 -19.93 1.71
N ILE A 257 20.37 -18.97 2.04
CA ILE A 257 20.35 -17.65 1.42
C ILE A 257 21.10 -16.72 2.36
N GLU A 258 22.11 -16.05 1.86
CA GLU A 258 22.93 -15.13 2.62
C GLU A 258 22.84 -13.70 2.10
N MET A 259 22.94 -12.73 3.00
CA MET A 259 22.93 -11.31 2.71
C MET A 259 24.00 -10.59 3.51
N GLY A 260 24.64 -9.59 2.91
CA GLY A 260 25.67 -8.78 3.54
C GLY A 260 26.17 -7.64 2.65
N PRO A 261 27.12 -6.84 3.12
CA PRO A 261 27.73 -5.77 2.33
C PRO A 261 28.45 -6.33 1.10
N ILE A 262 28.42 -5.58 0.00
CA ILE A 262 29.17 -5.95 -1.22
C ILE A 262 30.66 -6.03 -0.90
N GLY A 263 31.27 -7.20 -1.13
CA GLY A 263 32.69 -7.47 -0.84
C GLY A 263 33.00 -7.68 0.65
N GLY A 264 32.01 -7.74 1.52
CA GLY A 264 32.11 -8.02 2.95
C GLY A 264 31.66 -9.43 3.32
N LEU A 265 31.49 -9.66 4.63
CA LEU A 265 30.97 -10.93 5.16
C LEU A 265 29.45 -11.00 4.96
N THR A 266 28.98 -12.11 4.45
CA THR A 266 27.57 -12.45 4.36
C THR A 266 27.14 -13.33 5.54
N PHE A 267 25.87 -13.21 5.91
CA PHE A 267 25.27 -14.03 6.95
C PHE A 267 23.92 -14.60 6.47
N PRO A 268 23.51 -15.77 6.95
CA PRO A 268 22.22 -16.34 6.63
C PRO A 268 21.07 -15.35 6.84
N LEU A 269 20.07 -15.42 5.96
CA LEU A 269 18.93 -14.50 5.97
C LEU A 269 18.21 -14.49 7.34
N GLU A 270 18.18 -15.62 8.05
CA GLU A 270 17.62 -15.76 9.39
C GLU A 270 18.33 -14.92 10.46
N LYS A 271 19.60 -14.58 10.21
CA LYS A 271 20.42 -13.74 11.11
C LYS A 271 20.41 -12.26 10.76
N GLN A 272 19.70 -11.88 9.69
CA GLN A 272 19.55 -10.47 9.29
C GLN A 272 18.50 -9.77 10.16
N GLY A 273 18.53 -8.44 10.18
CA GLY A 273 17.47 -7.62 10.77
C GLY A 273 16.10 -7.86 10.10
N SER A 274 15.01 -7.68 10.83
CA SER A 274 13.65 -7.95 10.34
C SER A 274 13.30 -7.20 9.05
N GLY A 275 13.69 -5.94 8.92
CA GLY A 275 13.48 -5.15 7.70
C GLY A 275 14.21 -5.73 6.49
N SER A 276 15.51 -6.05 6.64
CA SER A 276 16.31 -6.66 5.57
C SER A 276 15.74 -8.01 5.14
N ARG A 277 15.31 -8.83 6.10
CA ARG A 277 14.67 -10.12 5.82
C ARG A 277 13.40 -9.96 4.99
N ARG A 278 12.51 -9.03 5.37
CA ARG A 278 11.26 -8.77 4.64
C ARG A 278 11.52 -8.26 3.22
N THR A 279 12.45 -7.31 3.07
CA THR A 279 12.84 -6.82 1.74
C THR A 279 13.37 -7.96 0.87
N ALA A 280 14.25 -8.82 1.41
CA ALA A 280 14.72 -9.98 0.68
C ALA A 280 13.57 -10.94 0.31
N LEU A 281 12.61 -11.17 1.21
CA LEU A 281 11.48 -12.06 0.97
C LEU A 281 10.62 -11.62 -0.21
N TRP A 282 10.13 -10.37 -0.24
CA TRP A 282 9.31 -9.92 -1.37
C TRP A 282 10.12 -9.82 -2.67
N THR A 283 11.41 -9.49 -2.60
CA THR A 283 12.30 -9.50 -3.77
C THR A 283 12.42 -10.91 -4.35
N ILE A 284 12.61 -11.93 -3.51
CA ILE A 284 12.71 -13.32 -3.94
C ILE A 284 11.35 -13.81 -4.49
N LEU A 285 10.23 -13.46 -3.85
CA LEU A 285 8.90 -13.80 -4.35
C LEU A 285 8.66 -13.21 -5.74
N LYS A 286 9.08 -11.97 -5.98
CA LYS A 286 9.05 -11.35 -7.31
C LYS A 286 9.92 -12.14 -8.29
N LEU A 287 11.17 -12.41 -7.96
CA LEU A 287 12.07 -13.17 -8.83
C LEU A 287 11.52 -14.55 -9.19
N LEU A 288 10.90 -15.24 -8.23
CA LEU A 288 10.26 -16.54 -8.49
C LEU A 288 9.08 -16.40 -9.44
N ALA A 289 8.24 -15.39 -9.24
CA ALA A 289 7.08 -15.15 -10.09
C ALA A 289 7.49 -14.75 -11.52
N ASP A 290 8.50 -13.91 -11.67
CA ASP A 290 9.06 -13.53 -12.99
C ASP A 290 9.62 -14.76 -13.76
N ASN A 291 10.05 -15.78 -13.03
CA ASN A 291 10.49 -17.06 -13.60
C ASN A 291 9.34 -18.09 -13.73
N GLY A 292 8.09 -17.65 -13.65
CA GLY A 292 6.93 -18.51 -13.84
C GLY A 292 6.61 -19.43 -12.66
N ILE A 293 6.96 -19.02 -11.44
CA ILE A 293 6.81 -19.85 -10.26
C ILE A 293 6.11 -19.06 -9.15
N ARG A 294 5.00 -19.60 -8.67
CA ARG A 294 4.31 -19.09 -7.49
C ARG A 294 4.76 -19.83 -6.25
N ALA A 295 5.37 -19.11 -5.32
CA ALA A 295 5.67 -19.61 -3.99
C ALA A 295 4.40 -19.59 -3.13
N LYS A 296 3.93 -20.74 -2.68
CA LYS A 296 2.94 -20.88 -1.61
C LYS A 296 3.66 -21.13 -0.30
N VAL A 297 3.74 -20.07 0.51
CA VAL A 297 4.24 -20.17 1.87
C VAL A 297 3.08 -20.69 2.74
N ALA A 298 3.19 -21.94 3.17
CA ALA A 298 2.20 -22.54 4.05
C ALA A 298 2.46 -22.13 5.50
N GLY A 299 1.41 -22.06 6.33
CA GLY A 299 1.53 -21.84 7.76
C GLY A 299 2.37 -22.91 8.49
N PRO A 300 2.62 -22.76 9.81
CA PRO A 300 3.64 -23.53 10.56
C PRO A 300 3.52 -25.06 10.49
N ASN A 301 2.36 -25.60 10.13
CA ASN A 301 2.09 -27.04 10.08
C ASN A 301 1.88 -27.60 8.67
N ALA A 302 2.07 -26.82 7.62
CA ALA A 302 1.86 -27.25 6.25
C ALA A 302 3.15 -27.13 5.41
N LYS A 303 3.33 -28.00 4.43
CA LYS A 303 4.49 -27.92 3.55
C LYS A 303 4.31 -26.82 2.52
N SER A 304 5.30 -25.93 2.42
CA SER A 304 5.39 -24.96 1.33
C SER A 304 5.56 -25.71 0.00
N HIS A 305 4.83 -25.29 -1.03
CA HIS A 305 4.99 -25.85 -2.36
C HIS A 305 5.08 -24.73 -3.40
N HIS A 306 5.70 -25.05 -4.51
CA HIS A 306 5.68 -24.21 -5.68
C HIS A 306 4.59 -24.66 -6.66
N GLU A 307 4.00 -23.69 -7.34
CA GLU A 307 2.99 -23.92 -8.37
C GLU A 307 3.53 -23.30 -9.66
N PRO A 308 3.73 -24.09 -10.74
CA PRO A 308 4.15 -23.50 -12.00
C PRO A 308 3.06 -22.58 -12.53
N VAL A 309 3.47 -21.43 -13.05
CA VAL A 309 2.58 -20.44 -13.66
C VAL A 309 3.02 -20.19 -15.10
N GLY A 310 2.07 -19.94 -16.00
CA GLY A 310 2.38 -19.68 -17.40
C GLY A 310 3.13 -18.35 -17.59
N PRO A 311 3.84 -18.17 -18.70
CA PRO A 311 4.67 -16.98 -18.96
C PRO A 311 3.89 -15.66 -19.01
N ASN A 312 2.58 -15.69 -19.28
CA ASN A 312 1.70 -14.52 -19.35
C ASN A 312 0.78 -14.43 -18.13
N THR A 313 1.18 -14.96 -16.98
CA THR A 313 0.38 -14.90 -15.76
C THR A 313 0.53 -13.54 -15.11
N ALA A 314 -0.58 -12.94 -14.72
CA ALA A 314 -0.59 -11.74 -13.90
C ALA A 314 -0.38 -12.07 -12.42
N HIS A 315 0.23 -11.17 -11.69
CA HIS A 315 0.58 -11.32 -10.29
C HIS A 315 0.04 -10.16 -9.45
N VAL A 316 -0.31 -10.45 -8.20
CA VAL A 316 -0.71 -9.43 -7.21
C VAL A 316 0.16 -9.58 -5.97
N LEU A 317 0.94 -8.56 -5.68
CA LEU A 317 1.74 -8.51 -4.46
C LEU A 317 0.91 -7.86 -3.34
N LEU A 318 0.69 -8.61 -2.27
CA LEU A 318 -0.09 -8.19 -1.10
C LEU A 318 0.88 -7.97 0.07
N LEU A 319 1.10 -6.72 0.44
CA LEU A 319 2.06 -6.33 1.46
C LEU A 319 1.35 -5.74 2.67
N ASP A 320 1.63 -6.28 3.84
CA ASP A 320 1.12 -5.77 5.11
C ASP A 320 2.27 -5.10 5.87
N GLU A 321 2.19 -3.77 6.04
CA GLU A 321 3.17 -2.92 6.71
C GLU A 321 4.64 -3.22 6.28
N PRO A 322 4.97 -3.07 4.99
CA PRO A 322 6.31 -3.39 4.49
C PRO A 322 7.42 -2.52 5.10
N GLU A 323 7.05 -1.36 5.64
CA GLU A 323 7.96 -0.40 6.30
C GLU A 323 8.43 -0.84 7.69
N VAL A 324 7.72 -1.76 8.34
CA VAL A 324 8.05 -2.15 9.72
C VAL A 324 9.48 -2.66 9.82
N SER A 325 10.25 -2.04 10.70
CA SER A 325 11.68 -2.29 10.93
C SER A 325 12.62 -1.84 9.80
N LEU A 326 12.16 -1.01 8.86
CA LEU A 326 13.02 -0.29 7.93
C LEU A 326 13.39 1.08 8.49
N HIS A 327 14.60 1.54 8.17
CA HIS A 327 14.97 2.94 8.40
C HIS A 327 14.19 3.84 7.41
N PRO A 328 13.80 5.08 7.77
CA PRO A 328 13.01 5.96 6.89
C PRO A 328 13.53 6.05 5.45
N THR A 329 14.83 6.27 5.24
CA THR A 329 15.43 6.29 3.91
C THR A 329 15.27 4.96 3.15
N ALA A 330 15.35 3.82 3.86
CA ALA A 330 15.15 2.51 3.25
C ALA A 330 13.66 2.28 2.91
N THR A 331 12.75 2.87 3.67
CA THR A 331 11.30 2.84 3.40
C THR A 331 10.97 3.55 2.08
N GLU A 332 11.54 4.73 1.82
CA GLU A 332 11.35 5.47 0.58
C GLU A 332 11.90 4.69 -0.63
N ILE A 333 13.11 4.14 -0.51
CA ILE A 333 13.70 3.32 -1.58
C ILE A 333 12.85 2.06 -1.83
N ALA A 334 12.37 1.40 -0.77
CA ALA A 334 11.51 0.23 -0.90
C ALA A 334 10.18 0.57 -1.60
N ARG A 335 9.57 1.72 -1.25
CA ARG A 335 8.39 2.25 -1.96
C ARG A 335 8.68 2.42 -3.45
N ASP A 336 9.74 3.13 -3.79
CA ASP A 336 10.06 3.43 -5.19
C ASP A 336 10.31 2.16 -6.01
N VAL A 337 11.00 1.18 -5.44
CA VAL A 337 11.20 -0.13 -6.06
C VAL A 337 9.86 -0.84 -6.27
N LEU A 338 9.01 -0.88 -5.23
CA LEU A 338 7.69 -1.52 -5.33
C LEU A 338 6.81 -0.83 -6.38
N TYR A 339 6.79 0.50 -6.41
CA TYR A 339 5.97 1.28 -7.34
C TYR A 339 6.45 1.19 -8.80
N SER A 340 7.69 0.79 -9.04
CA SER A 340 8.20 0.53 -10.38
C SER A 340 7.79 -0.85 -10.93
N LEU A 341 7.32 -1.78 -10.09
CA LEU A 341 6.99 -3.14 -10.54
C LEU A 341 5.85 -3.17 -11.58
N PRO A 342 4.74 -2.43 -11.42
CA PRO A 342 3.65 -2.43 -12.40
C PRO A 342 4.01 -1.77 -13.73
N GLU A 343 5.06 -0.96 -13.79
CA GLU A 343 5.46 -0.25 -15.02
C GLU A 343 6.04 -1.19 -16.08
N ASN A 344 6.72 -2.26 -15.65
CA ASN A 344 7.46 -3.15 -16.54
C ASN A 344 6.96 -4.59 -16.56
N ASP A 345 6.10 -4.97 -15.63
CA ASP A 345 5.76 -6.35 -15.34
C ASP A 345 4.24 -6.55 -15.19
N ASN A 346 3.80 -7.79 -15.22
CA ASN A 346 2.42 -8.22 -15.04
C ASN A 346 1.98 -8.16 -13.57
N TRP A 347 2.30 -7.07 -12.88
CA TRP A 347 2.09 -6.92 -11.45
C TRP A 347 1.04 -5.88 -11.11
N GLN A 348 0.21 -6.20 -10.12
CA GLN A 348 -0.55 -5.23 -9.33
C GLN A 348 -0.06 -5.31 -7.88
N ILE A 349 -0.10 -4.19 -7.17
CA ILE A 349 0.39 -4.09 -5.79
C ILE A 349 -0.72 -3.58 -4.90
N VAL A 350 -0.96 -4.26 -3.79
CA VAL A 350 -1.85 -3.78 -2.72
C VAL A 350 -1.05 -3.73 -1.43
N VAL A 351 -0.84 -2.53 -0.91
CA VAL A 351 -0.06 -2.27 0.30
C VAL A 351 -0.98 -1.78 1.40
N ALA A 352 -0.95 -2.42 2.56
CA ALA A 352 -1.50 -1.86 3.78
C ALA A 352 -0.36 -1.21 4.57
N THR A 353 -0.47 0.08 4.88
CA THR A 353 0.61 0.83 5.53
C THR A 353 0.10 1.81 6.58
N HIS A 354 0.95 2.11 7.55
CA HIS A 354 0.82 3.21 8.49
C HIS A 354 1.86 4.31 8.26
N SER A 355 2.76 4.12 7.29
CA SER A 355 3.82 5.07 7.00
C SER A 355 3.41 6.08 5.93
N PRO A 356 3.42 7.37 6.24
CA PRO A 356 3.26 8.43 5.24
C PRO A 356 4.23 8.33 4.07
N SER A 357 5.44 7.81 4.32
CA SER A 357 6.48 7.62 3.30
C SER A 357 6.10 6.64 2.19
N PHE A 358 5.09 5.79 2.40
CA PHE A 358 4.57 4.89 1.36
C PHE A 358 3.55 5.55 0.43
N ILE A 359 3.17 6.80 0.68
CA ILE A 359 2.23 7.54 -0.17
C ILE A 359 3.01 8.40 -1.15
N ASP A 360 2.80 8.18 -2.44
CA ASP A 360 3.34 9.03 -3.50
C ASP A 360 2.22 9.45 -4.45
N LEU A 361 1.81 10.72 -4.35
CA LEU A 361 0.73 11.32 -5.12
C LEU A 361 1.12 11.62 -6.58
N THR A 362 2.40 11.49 -6.91
CA THR A 362 2.92 11.82 -8.24
C THR A 362 2.90 10.64 -9.21
N LYS A 363 2.66 9.44 -8.69
CA LYS A 363 2.63 8.21 -9.51
C LYS A 363 1.25 7.98 -10.10
N ASP A 364 1.21 7.81 -11.41
CA ASP A 364 0.02 7.40 -12.14
C ASP A 364 -0.44 5.99 -11.71
N HIS A 365 -1.74 5.72 -11.85
CA HIS A 365 -2.33 4.43 -11.49
C HIS A 365 -2.18 4.03 -10.02
N THR A 366 -2.08 5.02 -9.13
CA THR A 366 -2.06 4.82 -7.67
C THR A 366 -3.39 5.21 -7.08
N THR A 367 -4.05 4.28 -6.40
CA THR A 367 -5.30 4.55 -5.68
C THR A 367 -5.05 4.47 -4.18
N ILE A 368 -5.40 5.51 -3.43
CA ILE A 368 -5.30 5.54 -1.97
C ILE A 368 -6.70 5.34 -1.39
N ILE A 369 -6.84 4.31 -0.58
CA ILE A 369 -8.11 3.92 0.04
C ILE A 369 -7.94 3.97 1.55
N ARG A 370 -8.76 4.78 2.20
CA ARG A 370 -8.86 4.79 3.66
C ARG A 370 -9.80 3.69 4.11
N VAL A 371 -9.33 2.90 5.05
CA VAL A 371 -10.11 1.86 5.77
C VAL A 371 -10.32 2.36 7.19
N ASP A 372 -11.56 2.51 7.60
CA ASP A 372 -11.92 3.08 8.91
C ASP A 372 -13.13 2.35 9.50
N LYS A 373 -13.47 2.67 10.74
CA LYS A 373 -14.68 2.23 11.40
C LYS A 373 -15.65 3.41 11.50
N ASN A 374 -16.90 3.19 11.09
CA ASN A 374 -17.95 4.17 11.28
C ASN A 374 -18.46 4.19 12.74
N GLN A 375 -19.42 5.06 13.03
CA GLN A 375 -19.99 5.21 14.37
C GLN A 375 -20.62 3.91 14.93
N ASP A 376 -21.09 3.03 14.06
CA ASP A 376 -21.65 1.72 14.40
C ASP A 376 -20.58 0.62 14.50
N ASN A 377 -19.30 0.99 14.46
CA ASN A 377 -18.13 0.09 14.48
C ASN A 377 -18.05 -0.87 13.27
N ASN A 378 -18.76 -0.57 12.17
CA ASN A 378 -18.63 -1.28 10.91
C ASN A 378 -17.42 -0.76 10.13
N ILE A 379 -16.69 -1.67 9.47
CA ILE A 379 -15.60 -1.29 8.57
C ILE A 379 -16.20 -0.66 7.32
N GLU A 380 -15.64 0.48 6.94
CA GLU A 380 -15.96 1.17 5.69
C GLU A 380 -14.69 1.57 4.95
N THR A 381 -14.80 1.73 3.65
CA THR A 381 -13.71 2.19 2.80
C THR A 381 -14.10 3.46 2.07
N THR A 382 -13.16 4.39 1.99
CA THR A 382 -13.29 5.62 1.24
C THR A 382 -12.10 5.76 0.31
N THR A 383 -12.34 5.85 -1.00
CA THR A 383 -11.27 6.18 -1.95
C THR A 383 -10.91 7.65 -1.76
N LEU A 384 -9.74 7.91 -1.19
CA LEU A 384 -9.27 9.26 -0.91
C LEU A 384 -8.67 9.91 -2.16
N PHE A 385 -7.93 9.15 -2.95
CA PHE A 385 -7.18 9.69 -4.07
C PHE A 385 -7.13 8.70 -5.24
N LYS A 386 -7.38 9.25 -6.42
CA LYS A 386 -7.18 8.62 -7.73
C LYS A 386 -6.65 9.70 -8.67
N PRO A 387 -5.44 9.58 -9.24
CA PRO A 387 -4.84 10.62 -10.08
C PRO A 387 -5.74 11.09 -11.23
N GLU A 388 -6.39 10.15 -11.91
CA GLU A 388 -7.31 10.40 -13.01
C GLU A 388 -8.55 11.21 -12.58
N SER A 389 -9.06 10.96 -11.37
CA SER A 389 -10.20 11.67 -10.80
C SER A 389 -9.81 13.05 -10.27
N ALA A 390 -8.61 13.17 -9.72
CA ALA A 390 -8.05 14.41 -9.22
C ALA A 390 -7.72 15.41 -10.34
N ARG A 391 -7.63 14.95 -11.59
CA ARG A 391 -7.30 15.76 -12.76
C ARG A 391 -6.06 16.62 -12.54
N LEU A 392 -5.04 16.06 -11.90
CA LEU A 392 -3.75 16.72 -11.69
C LEU A 392 -3.07 16.91 -13.05
N ASP A 393 -2.67 18.14 -13.34
CA ASP A 393 -1.79 18.41 -14.46
C ASP A 393 -0.31 18.16 -14.10
N GLU A 394 0.59 18.28 -15.07
CA GLU A 394 2.00 18.01 -14.85
C GLU A 394 2.63 18.99 -13.84
N ASP A 395 2.18 20.26 -13.83
CA ASP A 395 2.65 21.27 -12.88
C ASP A 395 2.19 20.93 -11.45
N ASP A 396 0.95 20.44 -11.28
CA ASP A 396 0.43 19.98 -9.99
C ASP A 396 1.25 18.79 -9.48
N LYS A 397 1.52 17.81 -10.35
CA LYS A 397 2.33 16.62 -10.00
C LYS A 397 3.75 17.01 -9.60
N GLU A 398 4.38 17.95 -10.34
CA GLU A 398 5.72 18.43 -10.04
C GLU A 398 5.75 19.17 -8.69
N ASN A 399 4.77 20.04 -8.43
CA ASN A 399 4.65 20.72 -7.14
C ASN A 399 4.45 19.73 -5.98
N LEU A 400 3.57 18.74 -6.13
CA LEU A 400 3.35 17.70 -5.11
C LEU A 400 4.60 16.84 -4.91
N LYS A 401 5.34 16.53 -5.97
CA LYS A 401 6.61 15.81 -5.87
C LYS A 401 7.66 16.59 -5.07
N LEU A 402 7.79 17.88 -5.33
CA LEU A 402 8.68 18.75 -4.57
C LEU A 402 8.29 18.80 -3.10
N ILE A 403 6.99 18.86 -2.79
CA ILE A 403 6.52 18.87 -1.41
C ILE A 403 6.82 17.53 -0.72
N ASN A 404 6.48 16.40 -1.32
CA ASN A 404 6.75 15.08 -0.75
C ASN A 404 8.25 14.85 -0.52
N LEU A 405 9.12 15.43 -1.38
CA LEU A 405 10.56 15.35 -1.23
C LEU A 405 11.06 16.14 0.00
N PHE A 406 10.40 17.27 0.34
CA PHE A 406 10.84 18.17 1.40
C PHE A 406 10.02 18.04 2.69
N ASP A 407 8.81 17.46 2.64
CA ASP A 407 7.93 17.34 3.79
C ASP A 407 7.03 16.10 3.71
N SER A 408 7.46 15.03 4.37
CA SER A 408 6.69 13.77 4.44
C SER A 408 5.37 13.90 5.22
N HIS A 409 5.18 14.99 5.98
CA HIS A 409 3.97 15.19 6.80
C HIS A 409 2.70 15.44 5.97
N ILE A 410 2.83 15.80 4.69
CA ILE A 410 1.67 15.95 3.80
C ILE A 410 0.85 14.67 3.73
N SER A 411 1.55 13.55 3.65
CA SER A 411 0.91 12.24 3.58
C SER A 411 0.15 11.87 4.86
N GLU A 412 0.37 12.56 5.98
CA GLU A 412 -0.40 12.36 7.22
C GLU A 412 -1.88 12.73 7.04
N ALA A 413 -2.21 13.65 6.13
CA ALA A 413 -3.60 13.98 5.79
C ALA A 413 -4.43 12.78 5.36
N PHE A 414 -3.81 11.76 4.77
CA PHE A 414 -4.50 10.53 4.34
C PHE A 414 -4.91 9.62 5.51
N PHE A 415 -4.24 9.75 6.67
CA PHE A 415 -4.53 8.89 7.82
C PHE A 415 -5.69 9.39 8.68
N GLY A 416 -6.14 10.62 8.47
CA GLY A 416 -7.34 11.18 9.10
C GLY A 416 -7.08 12.42 9.94
N GLY A 417 -8.14 12.90 10.61
CA GLY A 417 -8.12 14.11 11.39
C GLY A 417 -8.54 15.37 10.63
N LYS A 418 -8.46 16.51 11.31
CA LYS A 418 -8.63 17.83 10.71
C LYS A 418 -7.35 18.21 9.97
N VAL A 419 -7.46 18.73 8.76
CA VAL A 419 -6.31 19.12 7.94
C VAL A 419 -6.31 20.63 7.79
N LEU A 420 -5.21 21.27 8.19
CA LEU A 420 -4.95 22.70 7.99
C LEU A 420 -3.72 22.85 7.09
N VAL A 421 -3.90 23.42 5.91
CA VAL A 421 -2.82 23.79 5.00
C VAL A 421 -2.40 25.21 5.29
N VAL A 422 -1.12 25.46 5.54
CA VAL A 422 -0.55 26.80 5.75
C VAL A 422 0.51 27.10 4.69
N GLU A 423 0.65 28.37 4.33
CA GLU A 423 1.53 28.76 3.22
C GLU A 423 3.01 28.60 3.58
N GLY A 424 3.43 29.05 4.80
CA GLY A 424 4.82 29.23 5.15
C GLY A 424 5.27 28.53 6.43
N ASP A 425 6.55 28.74 6.75
CA ASP A 425 7.23 28.18 7.91
C ASP A 425 6.80 28.85 9.23
N THR A 426 6.42 30.12 9.17
CA THR A 426 6.04 30.92 10.33
C THR A 426 4.71 30.41 10.90
N GLU A 427 3.68 30.31 10.08
CA GLU A 427 2.36 29.81 10.45
C GLU A 427 2.45 28.36 10.95
N TYR A 428 3.19 27.52 10.21
CA TYR A 428 3.42 26.14 10.60
C TYR A 428 4.01 26.02 12.00
N SER A 429 5.04 26.81 12.29
CA SER A 429 5.72 26.79 13.58
C SER A 429 4.84 27.35 14.69
N ALA A 430 4.16 28.48 14.44
CA ALA A 430 3.27 29.14 15.39
C ALA A 430 2.09 28.20 15.79
N PHE A 431 1.41 27.62 14.84
CA PHE A 431 0.26 26.75 15.12
C PHE A 431 0.67 25.41 15.74
N ASN A 432 1.82 24.82 15.37
CA ASN A 432 2.32 23.63 16.07
C ASN A 432 2.70 23.94 17.51
N TYR A 433 3.25 25.12 17.78
CA TYR A 433 3.53 25.55 19.16
C TYR A 433 2.24 25.63 19.96
N ILE A 434 1.20 26.36 19.48
CA ILE A 434 -0.11 26.46 20.13
C ILE A 434 -0.72 25.06 20.35
N LYS A 435 -0.76 24.23 19.31
CA LYS A 435 -1.27 22.85 19.38
C LYS A 435 -0.61 22.06 20.52
N ASN A 436 0.71 22.08 20.60
CA ASN A 436 1.46 21.32 21.59
C ASN A 436 1.18 21.81 23.01
N MET A 437 1.18 23.13 23.21
CA MET A 437 0.90 23.74 24.52
C MET A 437 -0.54 23.43 24.99
N GLU A 438 -1.51 23.51 24.12
CA GLU A 438 -2.90 23.20 24.43
C GLU A 438 -3.10 21.70 24.74
N LEU A 439 -2.44 20.80 23.99
CA LEU A 439 -2.46 19.36 24.28
C LEU A 439 -1.81 19.04 25.64
N GLU A 440 -0.69 19.68 25.99
CA GLU A 440 -0.06 19.56 27.30
C GLU A 440 -0.95 20.07 28.43
N ALA A 441 -1.75 21.13 28.17
CA ALA A 441 -2.75 21.64 29.08
C ALA A 441 -4.01 20.75 29.18
N GLY A 442 -4.10 19.65 28.43
CA GLY A 442 -5.23 18.72 28.43
C GLY A 442 -6.40 19.13 27.52
N ASN A 443 -6.20 20.12 26.64
CA ASN A 443 -7.18 20.50 25.63
C ASN A 443 -7.11 19.57 24.42
N ASN A 444 -8.05 18.65 24.31
CA ASN A 444 -8.08 17.65 23.22
C ASN A 444 -8.66 18.17 21.89
N ALA A 445 -9.04 19.46 21.79
CA ALA A 445 -9.63 20.00 20.56
C ALA A 445 -8.70 19.92 19.32
N TYR A 446 -7.38 19.83 19.56
CA TYR A 446 -6.35 19.75 18.53
C TYR A 446 -5.72 18.36 18.40
N HIS A 447 -6.24 17.36 19.10
CA HIS A 447 -5.65 16.01 19.12
C HIS A 447 -5.51 15.40 17.73
N ASP A 448 -6.49 15.63 16.87
CA ASP A 448 -6.56 15.10 15.50
C ASP A 448 -6.21 16.14 14.42
N LEU A 449 -5.55 17.25 14.81
CA LEU A 449 -5.15 18.31 13.88
C LEU A 449 -3.83 17.98 13.18
N ASN A 450 -3.86 17.91 11.86
CA ASN A 450 -2.69 17.80 10.99
C ASN A 450 -2.44 19.15 10.32
N ILE A 451 -1.29 19.77 10.58
CA ILE A 451 -0.89 21.04 10.00
C ILE A 451 0.11 20.74 8.88
N ILE A 452 -0.21 21.15 7.67
CA ILE A 452 0.59 20.89 6.47
C ILE A 452 1.18 22.20 5.96
N ARG A 453 2.47 22.22 5.73
CA ARG A 453 3.20 23.36 5.19
C ARG A 453 3.34 23.26 3.68
N ALA A 454 2.74 24.17 2.94
CA ALA A 454 2.70 24.13 1.48
C ALA A 454 3.93 24.75 0.80
N ARG A 455 4.69 25.62 1.49
CA ARG A 455 5.85 26.35 0.94
C ARG A 455 5.52 27.23 -0.26
N GLY A 456 4.38 27.89 -0.21
CA GLY A 456 3.93 28.90 -1.18
C GLY A 456 2.54 28.65 -1.75
N LYS A 457 1.91 29.72 -2.24
CA LYS A 457 0.51 29.74 -2.70
C LYS A 457 0.17 28.74 -3.82
N VAL A 458 1.08 28.58 -4.79
CA VAL A 458 0.86 27.63 -5.90
C VAL A 458 0.65 26.22 -5.36
N THR A 459 1.42 25.88 -4.37
CA THR A 459 1.36 24.59 -3.72
C THR A 459 0.14 24.46 -2.82
N VAL A 460 -0.29 25.54 -2.14
CA VAL A 460 -1.58 25.57 -1.42
C VAL A 460 -2.71 25.16 -2.36
N ALA A 461 -2.79 25.76 -3.56
CA ALA A 461 -3.81 25.45 -4.54
C ALA A 461 -3.75 23.99 -5.02
N SER A 462 -2.54 23.47 -5.30
CA SER A 462 -2.37 22.05 -5.69
C SER A 462 -2.78 21.09 -4.56
N MET A 463 -2.48 21.42 -3.30
CA MET A 463 -2.93 20.66 -2.13
C MET A 463 -4.44 20.68 -1.96
N MET A 464 -5.07 21.86 -2.09
CA MET A 464 -6.53 21.99 -2.03
C MET A 464 -7.21 21.14 -3.10
N LYS A 465 -6.66 21.07 -4.30
CA LYS A 465 -7.17 20.23 -5.40
C LYS A 465 -7.20 18.74 -5.00
N VAL A 466 -6.15 18.25 -4.34
CA VAL A 466 -6.10 16.89 -3.80
C VAL A 466 -7.08 16.70 -2.65
N LEU A 467 -7.10 17.61 -1.67
CA LEU A 467 -7.96 17.52 -0.49
C LEU A 467 -9.45 17.54 -0.82
N ASN A 468 -9.86 18.27 -1.88
CA ASN A 468 -11.23 18.25 -2.39
C ASN A 468 -11.72 16.84 -2.76
N HIS A 469 -10.83 15.94 -3.19
CA HIS A 469 -11.17 14.55 -3.50
C HIS A 469 -11.38 13.69 -2.26
N PHE A 470 -10.91 14.13 -1.07
CA PHE A 470 -11.09 13.36 0.16
C PHE A 470 -12.54 13.37 0.67
N GLY A 471 -13.39 14.26 0.13
CA GLY A 471 -14.78 14.41 0.55
C GLY A 471 -14.95 14.81 2.02
N LYS A 472 -13.88 15.32 2.65
CA LYS A 472 -13.86 15.79 4.04
C LYS A 472 -13.52 17.26 4.08
N ARG A 473 -14.06 17.95 5.08
CA ARG A 473 -13.75 19.36 5.32
C ARG A 473 -12.27 19.53 5.65
N PHE A 474 -11.65 20.52 5.03
CA PHE A 474 -10.27 20.93 5.31
C PHE A 474 -10.20 22.47 5.41
N TYR A 475 -9.09 22.94 5.94
CA TYR A 475 -8.84 24.35 6.24
C TYR A 475 -7.58 24.79 5.52
N ALA A 476 -7.51 26.06 5.12
CA ALA A 476 -6.32 26.65 4.53
C ALA A 476 -6.12 28.09 5.03
N LEU A 477 -4.86 28.43 5.29
CA LEU A 477 -4.42 29.80 5.56
C LEU A 477 -3.33 30.18 4.57
N HIS A 478 -3.48 31.35 3.94
CA HIS A 478 -2.48 31.90 3.04
C HIS A 478 -2.38 33.42 3.21
N ASP A 479 -1.29 34.02 2.72
CA ASP A 479 -1.12 35.45 2.69
C ASP A 479 -1.86 36.09 1.52
N THR A 480 -2.39 37.31 1.65
CA THR A 480 -2.95 38.01 0.49
C THR A 480 -1.86 38.50 -0.45
N ASP A 481 -0.70 38.91 0.09
CA ASP A 481 0.28 39.78 -0.54
C ASP A 481 -0.31 41.15 -0.96
N VAL A 482 0.51 42.03 -1.54
CA VAL A 482 0.05 43.28 -2.16
C VAL A 482 -0.15 43.13 -3.65
N PRO A 483 -1.17 43.78 -4.25
CA PRO A 483 -1.49 43.65 -5.69
C PRO A 483 -0.35 44.06 -6.61
N THR A 484 0.43 45.07 -6.22
CA THR A 484 1.51 45.62 -7.03
C THR A 484 2.79 45.78 -6.24
N VAL A 485 3.92 45.63 -6.88
CA VAL A 485 5.27 45.82 -6.31
C VAL A 485 6.11 46.72 -7.19
N GLU A 486 7.01 47.49 -6.54
CA GLU A 486 8.02 48.23 -7.26
C GLU A 486 9.14 47.30 -7.73
N SER A 487 9.48 47.38 -9.00
CA SER A 487 10.55 46.62 -9.62
C SER A 487 11.58 47.57 -10.25
N LYS A 488 12.81 47.08 -10.39
CA LYS A 488 13.92 47.81 -10.98
C LYS A 488 14.41 47.10 -12.23
N ARG A 489 14.38 47.77 -13.37
CA ARG A 489 14.96 47.27 -14.62
C ARG A 489 16.25 47.97 -14.93
N LYS A 490 17.32 47.21 -15.23
CA LYS A 490 18.61 47.75 -15.64
C LYS A 490 18.43 48.57 -16.92
N ASN A 491 18.67 49.89 -16.85
CA ASN A 491 18.69 50.76 -18.02
C ASN A 491 20.05 50.61 -18.71
N ARG A 492 20.07 50.03 -19.94
CA ARG A 492 21.29 49.79 -20.72
C ARG A 492 21.81 51.02 -21.42
N GLU A 493 20.99 52.08 -21.57
CA GLU A 493 21.32 53.30 -22.31
C GLU A 493 21.91 54.40 -21.44
N LEU A 494 21.74 54.30 -20.12
CA LEU A 494 22.24 55.28 -19.16
C LEU A 494 23.28 54.70 -18.24
N SER A 495 24.51 55.25 -18.32
CA SER A 495 25.58 54.99 -17.34
C SER A 495 26.07 56.38 -16.81
N VAL A 496 25.92 56.63 -15.53
CA VAL A 496 26.44 57.84 -14.90
C VAL A 496 27.67 57.43 -14.05
N ASN A 497 28.84 57.99 -14.44
CA ASN A 497 30.11 57.68 -13.76
C ASN A 497 30.47 56.19 -13.65
N GLY A 498 30.07 55.38 -14.65
CA GLY A 498 30.33 53.94 -14.61
C GLY A 498 29.35 53.12 -13.75
N ALA A 499 28.42 53.79 -13.06
CA ALA A 499 27.37 53.09 -12.29
C ALA A 499 26.13 52.79 -13.18
N VAL A 500 25.59 51.59 -12.98
CA VAL A 500 24.39 51.15 -13.70
C VAL A 500 23.19 51.90 -13.15
N VAL A 501 22.42 52.56 -14.04
CA VAL A 501 21.17 53.19 -13.71
C VAL A 501 20.03 52.17 -13.84
N TYR A 502 19.08 52.20 -12.90
CA TYR A 502 17.89 51.38 -12.91
C TYR A 502 16.64 52.25 -13.02
N ASP A 503 15.79 51.89 -13.95
CA ASP A 503 14.43 52.48 -14.03
C ASP A 503 13.55 51.75 -13.01
N GLN A 504 12.84 52.52 -12.17
CA GLN A 504 11.82 51.99 -11.25
C GLN A 504 10.46 51.97 -11.99
N PHE A 505 9.73 50.91 -11.84
CA PHE A 505 8.36 50.80 -12.39
C PHE A 505 7.52 49.91 -11.48
N THR A 506 6.24 50.19 -11.42
CA THR A 506 5.26 49.37 -10.72
C THR A 506 4.81 48.24 -11.59
N MET A 507 4.80 47.03 -11.08
CA MET A 507 4.28 45.84 -11.79
C MET A 507 3.32 45.06 -10.92
N VAL A 508 2.46 44.27 -11.56
CA VAL A 508 1.60 43.31 -10.86
C VAL A 508 2.48 42.34 -10.05
N ASN A 509 2.15 42.14 -8.81
CA ASN A 509 2.86 41.18 -7.95
C ASN A 509 2.55 39.73 -8.39
N PRO A 510 3.55 38.94 -8.82
CA PRO A 510 3.33 37.54 -9.17
C PRO A 510 2.73 36.69 -8.03
N ALA A 511 3.07 37.01 -6.77
CA ALA A 511 2.52 36.32 -5.62
C ALA A 511 1.01 36.61 -5.46
N TRP A 512 0.58 37.86 -5.69
CA TRP A 512 -0.84 38.25 -5.71
C TRP A 512 -1.66 37.44 -6.72
N THR A 513 -1.13 37.23 -7.95
CA THR A 513 -1.87 36.54 -9.02
C THR A 513 -2.21 35.10 -8.67
N ASN A 514 -1.47 34.46 -7.74
CA ASN A 514 -1.73 33.09 -7.30
C ASN A 514 -2.97 32.98 -6.38
N ASN A 515 -3.52 34.09 -5.85
CA ASN A 515 -4.79 34.06 -5.12
C ASN A 515 -5.93 33.54 -6.00
N GLN A 516 -5.89 33.80 -7.33
CA GLN A 516 -6.86 33.23 -8.26
C GLN A 516 -6.81 31.71 -8.31
N LYS A 517 -5.60 31.11 -8.25
CA LYS A 517 -5.46 29.64 -8.23
C LYS A 517 -6.08 29.04 -6.97
N ILE A 518 -5.99 29.72 -5.84
CA ILE A 518 -6.62 29.29 -4.58
C ILE A 518 -8.14 29.41 -4.71
N LEU A 519 -8.65 30.56 -5.23
CA LEU A 519 -10.07 30.78 -5.45
C LEU A 519 -10.69 29.67 -6.33
N ASP A 520 -10.00 29.29 -7.40
CA ASP A 520 -10.44 28.25 -8.34
C ASP A 520 -10.58 26.85 -7.69
N GLN A 521 -9.95 26.64 -6.50
CA GLN A 521 -10.04 25.39 -5.74
C GLN A 521 -10.97 25.48 -4.52
N MET A 522 -11.62 26.61 -4.27
CA MET A 522 -12.56 26.72 -3.16
C MET A 522 -13.84 25.93 -3.47
N THR A 523 -14.30 25.17 -2.47
CA THR A 523 -15.52 24.35 -2.52
C THR A 523 -16.25 24.43 -1.18
N ASP A 524 -17.43 23.85 -1.10
CA ASP A 524 -18.18 23.72 0.16
C ASP A 524 -17.42 22.90 1.22
N GLN A 525 -16.42 22.12 0.82
CA GLN A 525 -15.57 21.33 1.71
C GLN A 525 -14.37 22.13 2.25
N SER A 526 -14.03 23.25 1.61
CA SER A 526 -12.88 24.07 2.02
C SER A 526 -13.30 25.29 2.83
N ARG A 527 -12.58 25.57 3.92
CA ARG A 527 -12.61 26.88 4.58
C ARG A 527 -11.26 27.55 4.39
N VAL A 528 -11.24 28.62 3.64
CA VAL A 528 -10.01 29.36 3.32
C VAL A 528 -10.04 30.70 4.03
N VAL A 529 -8.96 30.98 4.77
CA VAL A 529 -8.72 32.24 5.48
C VAL A 529 -7.46 32.87 4.91
N ALA A 530 -7.47 34.18 4.74
CA ALA A 530 -6.31 34.94 4.30
C ALA A 530 -5.78 35.82 5.42
N SER A 531 -4.45 35.88 5.58
CA SER A 531 -3.75 36.91 6.35
C SER A 531 -3.57 38.15 5.47
N VAL A 532 -4.02 39.32 5.93
CA VAL A 532 -3.94 40.56 5.15
C VAL A 532 -2.49 40.99 5.04
N ILE A 533 -2.00 41.12 3.81
CA ILE A 533 -0.60 41.28 3.37
C ILE A 533 0.18 40.00 3.61
N ASN A 534 0.61 39.72 4.82
CA ASN A 534 1.28 38.49 5.22
C ASN A 534 1.02 38.21 6.71
N PHE A 535 1.38 36.99 7.17
CA PHE A 535 1.11 36.54 8.52
C PHE A 535 1.73 37.44 9.59
N GLU A 536 2.96 37.88 9.39
CA GLU A 536 3.67 38.72 10.34
C GLU A 536 3.02 40.12 10.42
N ASP A 537 2.74 40.76 9.30
CA ASP A 537 2.11 42.08 9.26
C ASP A 537 0.66 42.08 9.77
N ALA A 538 -0.03 40.95 9.65
CA ALA A 538 -1.42 40.81 10.10
C ALA A 538 -1.54 40.71 11.63
N TYR A 539 -0.60 40.00 12.27
CA TYR A 539 -0.80 39.58 13.67
C TYR A 539 0.25 40.13 14.64
N PHE A 540 1.44 40.53 14.19
CA PHE A 540 2.50 41.05 15.05
C PHE A 540 2.65 42.57 14.90
N ASP A 541 2.71 43.28 16.00
CA ASP A 541 2.76 44.74 15.99
C ASP A 541 4.15 45.30 15.66
N GLU A 542 5.19 44.45 15.66
CA GLU A 542 6.56 44.79 15.31
C GLU A 542 7.00 44.15 14.01
N THR A 543 7.85 44.85 13.24
CA THR A 543 8.40 44.31 12.00
C THR A 543 9.36 43.16 12.27
N ILE A 544 8.94 41.94 11.98
CA ILE A 544 9.78 40.72 12.06
C ILE A 544 10.61 40.61 10.79
N GLY A 545 11.86 41.06 10.83
CA GLY A 545 12.69 41.20 9.60
C GLY A 545 13.51 39.98 9.21
N SER A 546 14.04 39.20 10.18
CA SER A 546 14.87 38.00 9.93
C SER A 546 14.47 36.86 10.86
N ASP A 547 14.82 35.64 10.47
CA ASP A 547 14.52 34.42 11.26
C ASP A 547 13.06 34.38 11.76
N LYS A 548 12.14 34.71 10.85
CA LYS A 548 10.73 34.95 11.13
C LYS A 548 10.07 33.87 12.00
N PRO A 549 10.23 32.54 11.70
CA PRO A 549 9.61 31.49 12.51
C PRO A 549 10.08 31.50 13.97
N GLU A 550 11.38 31.71 14.22
CA GLU A 550 11.95 31.72 15.58
C GLU A 550 11.51 32.96 16.37
N ASN A 551 11.56 34.14 15.74
CA ASN A 551 11.14 35.38 16.36
C ASN A 551 9.64 35.38 16.67
N CYS A 552 8.78 34.92 15.77
CA CYS A 552 7.34 34.78 16.03
C CYS A 552 7.07 33.84 17.23
N ILE A 553 7.74 32.70 17.30
CA ILE A 553 7.59 31.77 18.43
C ILE A 553 8.04 32.46 19.75
N LYS A 554 9.10 33.27 19.71
CA LYS A 554 9.56 33.99 20.88
C LYS A 554 8.48 34.96 21.39
N HIS A 555 7.89 35.79 20.52
CA HIS A 555 6.77 36.66 20.86
C HIS A 555 5.58 35.88 21.44
N ILE A 556 5.20 34.79 20.81
CA ILE A 556 4.09 33.93 21.29
C ILE A 556 4.39 33.35 22.69
N LYS A 557 5.65 33.04 23.00
CA LYS A 557 6.08 32.54 24.34
C LYS A 557 6.12 33.60 25.39
N ASP A 558 6.67 34.76 25.05
CA ASP A 558 7.00 35.83 26.02
C ASP A 558 5.78 36.72 26.31
N GLU A 559 4.79 36.76 25.38
CA GLU A 559 3.63 37.65 25.45
C GLU A 559 2.32 36.85 25.50
N PRO A 560 1.64 36.77 26.66
CA PRO A 560 0.38 36.03 26.78
C PRO A 560 -0.74 36.53 25.84
N GLU A 561 -0.76 37.81 25.53
CA GLU A 561 -1.73 38.42 24.60
C GLU A 561 -1.51 37.92 23.18
N MET A 562 -0.24 37.80 22.74
CA MET A 562 0.12 37.26 21.44
C MET A 562 -0.24 35.78 21.37
N TYR A 563 0.04 34.99 22.41
CA TYR A 563 -0.40 33.60 22.49
C TYR A 563 -1.91 33.48 22.28
N GLN A 564 -2.71 34.30 22.98
CA GLN A 564 -4.16 34.27 22.84
C GLN A 564 -4.61 34.72 21.45
N LYS A 565 -4.00 35.74 20.86
CA LYS A 565 -4.32 36.22 19.50
C LYS A 565 -4.11 35.12 18.45
N ILE A 566 -2.97 34.41 18.49
CA ILE A 566 -2.68 33.32 17.56
C ILE A 566 -3.56 32.07 17.83
N LYS A 567 -3.88 31.77 19.10
CA LYS A 567 -4.83 30.73 19.45
C LYS A 567 -6.23 31.04 18.93
N VAL A 568 -6.71 32.27 19.10
CA VAL A 568 -8.02 32.73 18.56
C VAL A 568 -8.06 32.60 17.03
N LEU A 569 -6.95 32.93 16.35
CA LEU A 569 -6.83 32.72 14.91
C LEU A 569 -6.98 31.25 14.54
N LEU A 570 -6.25 30.37 15.22
CA LEU A 570 -6.32 28.93 14.95
C LEU A 570 -7.73 28.36 15.24
N ASP A 571 -8.34 28.75 16.36
CA ASP A 571 -9.71 28.35 16.72
C ASP A 571 -10.72 28.84 15.68
N GLY A 572 -10.60 30.10 15.24
CA GLY A 572 -11.46 30.70 14.23
C GLY A 572 -11.30 30.07 12.85
N ILE A 573 -10.09 29.65 12.46
CA ILE A 573 -9.86 28.90 11.21
C ILE A 573 -10.54 27.53 11.31
N LEU A 574 -10.33 26.82 12.42
CA LEU A 574 -10.82 25.43 12.63
C LEU A 574 -12.30 25.36 13.07
N GLU A 575 -12.96 26.50 13.25
CA GLU A 575 -14.33 26.60 13.75
C GLU A 575 -14.51 25.90 15.11
N ILE A 576 -13.52 26.05 16.00
CA ILE A 576 -13.56 25.52 17.35
C ILE A 576 -14.26 26.55 18.25
N GLY A 577 -15.43 26.21 18.75
CA GLY A 577 -16.26 27.13 19.54
C GLY A 577 -16.90 28.23 18.66
N ASP A 578 -17.46 29.24 19.34
CA ASP A 578 -18.07 30.41 18.67
C ASP A 578 -17.07 31.58 18.70
N VAL A 579 -15.94 31.39 17.99
CA VAL A 579 -14.81 32.31 17.99
C VAL A 579 -14.78 33.08 16.67
N GLN A 580 -14.73 34.41 16.75
CA GLN A 580 -14.53 35.28 15.58
C GLN A 580 -13.03 35.34 15.22
N LEU A 581 -12.75 35.45 13.94
CA LEU A 581 -11.39 35.66 13.47
C LEU A 581 -10.85 37.01 14.01
N PRO A 582 -9.57 37.07 14.40
CA PRO A 582 -8.96 38.31 14.86
C PRO A 582 -8.76 39.28 13.69
N ASP A 583 -8.55 40.55 14.00
CA ASP A 583 -8.17 41.57 13.02
C ASP A 583 -6.94 41.12 12.23
N GLY A 584 -6.93 41.38 10.92
CA GLY A 584 -5.91 40.89 10.00
C GLY A 584 -6.21 39.53 9.36
N ALA A 585 -7.25 38.81 9.81
CA ALA A 585 -7.72 37.57 9.18
C ALA A 585 -9.03 37.79 8.43
N LEU A 586 -9.14 37.29 7.21
CA LEU A 586 -10.28 37.46 6.33
C LEU A 586 -10.75 36.13 5.76
N THR A 587 -12.05 35.82 5.88
CA THR A 587 -12.70 34.83 5.01
C THR A 587 -13.16 35.52 3.75
N TRP A 588 -12.92 34.91 2.60
CA TRP A 588 -13.16 35.53 1.31
C TRP A 588 -13.66 34.52 0.28
N ASN A 589 -14.32 35.01 -0.75
CA ASN A 589 -14.81 34.24 -1.88
C ASN A 589 -14.74 35.01 -3.21
N ASP A 590 -14.11 36.20 -3.17
CA ASP A 590 -13.88 37.05 -4.34
C ASP A 590 -12.55 37.81 -4.15
N ILE A 591 -11.77 37.95 -5.25
CA ILE A 591 -10.46 38.65 -5.21
C ILE A 591 -10.60 40.12 -4.82
N SER A 592 -11.74 40.79 -5.13
CA SER A 592 -11.96 42.17 -4.73
C SER A 592 -11.93 42.35 -3.21
N GLN A 593 -12.45 41.39 -2.43
CA GLN A 593 -12.43 41.45 -0.99
C GLN A 593 -11.01 41.45 -0.44
N LEU A 594 -10.08 40.70 -1.05
CA LEU A 594 -8.66 40.72 -0.70
C LEU A 594 -8.04 42.09 -1.03
N SER A 595 -8.36 42.66 -2.18
CA SER A 595 -7.86 43.97 -2.62
C SER A 595 -8.33 45.08 -1.70
N ASP A 596 -9.60 45.08 -1.31
CA ASP A 596 -10.18 46.08 -0.42
C ASP A 596 -9.53 46.00 0.98
N ALA A 597 -9.38 44.80 1.55
CA ALA A 597 -8.75 44.59 2.84
C ALA A 597 -7.26 45.03 2.86
N VAL A 598 -6.52 44.75 1.80
CA VAL A 598 -5.14 45.21 1.66
C VAL A 598 -5.07 46.74 1.59
N GLN A 599 -5.98 47.37 0.81
CA GLN A 599 -6.02 48.82 0.71
C GLN A 599 -6.33 49.48 2.07
N GLU A 600 -7.34 49.01 2.81
CA GLU A 600 -7.66 49.47 4.15
C GLU A 600 -6.47 49.35 5.09
N ARG A 601 -5.74 48.24 5.04
CA ARG A 601 -4.55 48.03 5.87
C ARG A 601 -3.44 49.03 5.53
N LEU A 602 -3.16 49.25 4.25
CA LEU A 602 -2.14 50.20 3.79
C LEU A 602 -2.51 51.64 4.18
N ASP A 603 -3.78 52.02 4.04
CA ASP A 603 -4.26 53.35 4.42
C ASP A 603 -4.14 53.58 5.93
N SER A 604 -4.44 52.58 6.76
CA SER A 604 -4.31 52.64 8.22
C SER A 604 -2.86 52.84 8.70
N VAL A 605 -1.89 52.19 8.02
CA VAL A 605 -0.45 52.35 8.33
C VAL A 605 0.03 53.74 7.92
N THR A 606 -0.47 54.32 6.83
CA THR A 606 -0.07 55.68 6.36
C THR A 606 -0.53 56.75 7.32
N ILE A 607 -1.74 56.62 7.89
CA ILE A 607 -2.29 57.60 8.87
C ILE A 607 -1.45 57.60 10.18
N ASN A 608 -1.02 56.43 10.64
CA ASN A 608 -0.21 56.30 11.86
C ASN A 608 1.23 56.84 11.72
N ILE A 609 1.73 57.11 10.52
CA ILE A 609 3.05 57.68 10.26
C ILE A 609 2.95 59.21 10.18
N GLU A 610 1.76 59.78 9.89
CA GLU A 610 1.53 61.23 9.82
C GLU A 610 1.10 61.89 11.17
N GLU A 611 0.75 61.08 12.19
CA GLU A 611 0.55 61.51 13.57
C GLU A 611 1.85 61.36 14.41
#